data_233bb764315f396b10c18a9b98818553
#
_entry.id   233bb764315f396b10c18a9b98818553
#
_cell.length_a   1.000
_cell.length_b   1.000
_cell.length_c   1.000
_cell.angle_alpha   90.00
_cell.angle_beta   90.00
_cell.angle_gamma   90.00
#
_symmetry.space_group_name_H-M   'P 1'
#
loop_
_entity.id
_entity.type
_entity.pdbx_description
1 polymer ?
#
loop_
_entity_poly.entity_id
_entity_poly.type
_entity_poly.pdbx_seq_one_letter_code
_entity_poly.pdbx_strand_id
1 'polypeptide(L)'
;KNIIAFLYFIYSLEDIENQKNKPKIIIFDDPMNSNDDTMQYLIITELQKLYSGIDKNKFNHEKDYFLCLTHNVHFYLNVQPHGNHKDSKGRTKYDKSNFFRIENKKFRLIKNEKEDIKTNYAGLWIELSELCERNLRYAILNSMRRIIETFVKFNNLNTDDFYRENAIYKKLFDVGSHSIDDLTHEQFTETPAELKLIFSNLFEENGFEDHFKNYWK
;
A
#
# COMPACT_ATOMS: atom_id res chain seq x y z
N LYS A 1 -22.33 2.52 -9.24
CA LYS A 1 -23.00 1.24 -8.86
C LYS A 1 -22.34 0.60 -7.62
N ASN A 2 -21.04 0.55 -7.53
CA ASN A 2 -20.32 -0.15 -6.45
C ASN A 2 -20.57 0.46 -5.07
N ILE A 3 -20.61 1.80 -4.95
CA ILE A 3 -20.85 2.47 -3.67
C ILE A 3 -22.24 2.19 -3.08
N ILE A 4 -23.25 2.12 -3.93
CA ILE A 4 -24.62 1.82 -3.48
C ILE A 4 -24.67 0.38 -2.93
N ALA A 5 -24.02 -0.56 -3.62
CA ALA A 5 -23.93 -1.94 -3.15
C ALA A 5 -23.17 -2.06 -1.82
N PHE A 6 -22.07 -1.29 -1.68
CA PHE A 6 -21.30 -1.21 -0.43
C PHE A 6 -22.15 -0.68 0.73
N LEU A 7 -22.83 0.47 0.51
CA LEU A 7 -23.70 1.06 1.54
C LEU A 7 -24.87 0.13 1.88
N TYR A 8 -25.50 -0.45 0.87
CA TYR A 8 -26.55 -1.44 1.09
C TYR A 8 -26.08 -2.59 1.96
N PHE A 9 -24.88 -3.13 1.68
CA PHE A 9 -24.28 -4.19 2.49
C PHE A 9 -24.06 -3.74 3.94
N ILE A 10 -23.48 -2.55 4.17
CA ILE A 10 -23.25 -2.00 5.52
C ILE A 10 -24.56 -1.85 6.30
N TYR A 11 -25.62 -1.36 5.66
CA TYR A 11 -26.91 -1.19 6.30
C TYR A 11 -27.64 -2.52 6.52
N SER A 12 -27.50 -3.47 5.61
CA SER A 12 -28.10 -4.81 5.77
C SER A 12 -27.52 -5.64 6.93
N LEU A 13 -26.37 -5.22 7.48
CA LEU A 13 -25.78 -5.89 8.66
C LEU A 13 -26.68 -5.77 9.91
N GLU A 14 -27.58 -4.79 9.98
CA GLU A 14 -28.58 -4.66 11.04
C GLU A 14 -29.70 -5.68 10.90
N ASP A 15 -30.08 -5.99 9.64
CA ASP A 15 -31.27 -6.80 9.32
C ASP A 15 -31.04 -8.32 9.45
N ILE A 16 -29.82 -8.76 9.81
CA ILE A 16 -29.51 -10.18 10.03
C ILE A 16 -30.10 -10.64 11.37
N GLU A 17 -31.43 -10.43 11.52
CA GLU A 17 -32.14 -10.74 12.77
C GLU A 17 -32.21 -12.22 13.14
N ASN A 18 -32.19 -13.12 12.15
CA ASN A 18 -32.38 -14.55 12.34
C ASN A 18 -31.21 -15.27 13.00
N GLN A 19 -30.15 -14.55 13.40
CA GLN A 19 -28.94 -15.12 13.98
C GLN A 19 -28.45 -14.40 15.24
N LYS A 20 -29.35 -13.86 16.05
CA LYS A 20 -29.03 -13.04 17.25
C LYS A 20 -27.96 -13.62 18.20
N ASN A 21 -27.78 -14.93 18.19
CA ASN A 21 -26.80 -15.60 19.05
C ASN A 21 -25.56 -16.13 18.35
N LYS A 22 -25.44 -15.98 17.03
CA LYS A 22 -24.26 -16.42 16.28
C LYS A 22 -23.32 -15.26 15.99
N PRO A 23 -21.99 -15.48 15.99
CA PRO A 23 -21.05 -14.46 15.57
C PRO A 23 -21.19 -14.17 14.07
N LYS A 24 -21.09 -12.89 13.70
CA LYS A 24 -20.96 -12.48 12.30
C LYS A 24 -19.48 -12.49 11.90
N ILE A 25 -19.20 -12.93 10.71
CA ILE A 25 -17.89 -12.78 10.07
C ILE A 25 -18.09 -11.84 8.88
N ILE A 26 -17.54 -10.63 8.97
CA ILE A 26 -17.68 -9.59 7.98
C ILE A 26 -16.34 -9.49 7.24
N ILE A 27 -16.35 -9.74 5.93
CA ILE A 27 -15.15 -9.75 5.10
C ILE A 27 -15.30 -8.70 3.99
N PHE A 28 -14.34 -7.79 3.91
CA PHE A 28 -14.16 -6.90 2.79
C PHE A 28 -12.90 -7.31 2.04
N ASP A 29 -13.07 -7.64 0.77
CA ASP A 29 -11.98 -7.98 -0.13
C ASP A 29 -11.83 -6.83 -1.13
N ASP A 30 -10.77 -6.06 -0.94
CA ASP A 30 -10.38 -4.90 -1.74
C ASP A 30 -11.55 -3.95 -2.07
N PRO A 31 -12.17 -3.34 -1.04
CA PRO A 31 -13.39 -2.55 -1.22
C PRO A 31 -13.19 -1.27 -2.05
N MET A 32 -11.94 -0.94 -2.39
CA MET A 32 -11.56 0.29 -3.08
C MET A 32 -11.27 0.05 -4.57
N ASN A 33 -12.34 -0.10 -5.35
CA ASN A 33 -12.25 -0.24 -6.81
C ASN A 33 -12.50 1.07 -7.59
N SER A 34 -12.65 2.21 -6.92
CA SER A 34 -12.99 3.48 -7.54
C SER A 34 -11.81 4.45 -7.49
N ASN A 35 -11.56 5.15 -8.60
CA ASN A 35 -10.59 6.24 -8.69
C ASN A 35 -11.13 7.59 -8.16
N ASP A 36 -12.36 7.61 -7.65
CA ASP A 36 -13.00 8.82 -7.12
C ASP A 36 -12.66 8.99 -5.64
N ASP A 37 -11.90 10.03 -5.32
CA ASP A 37 -11.46 10.35 -3.96
C ASP A 37 -12.60 10.54 -2.97
N THR A 38 -13.72 11.08 -3.42
CA THR A 38 -14.93 11.28 -2.59
C THR A 38 -15.53 9.95 -2.18
N MET A 39 -15.58 9.00 -3.11
CA MET A 39 -16.07 7.64 -2.85
C MET A 39 -15.14 6.88 -1.92
N GLN A 40 -13.82 7.05 -2.08
CA GLN A 40 -12.80 6.46 -1.21
C GLN A 40 -12.98 6.94 0.23
N TYR A 41 -13.13 8.23 0.43
CA TYR A 41 -13.34 8.82 1.74
C TYR A 41 -14.61 8.26 2.42
N LEU A 42 -15.70 8.13 1.68
CA LEU A 42 -16.95 7.59 2.19
C LEU A 42 -16.78 6.12 2.64
N ILE A 43 -16.15 5.29 1.82
CA ILE A 43 -15.90 3.88 2.17
C ILE A 43 -15.04 3.77 3.43
N ILE A 44 -13.95 4.53 3.50
CA ILE A 44 -13.08 4.57 4.68
C ILE A 44 -13.86 4.97 5.93
N THR A 45 -14.65 6.04 5.84
CA THR A 45 -15.43 6.55 6.96
C THR A 45 -16.46 5.54 7.46
N GLU A 46 -17.19 4.88 6.57
CA GLU A 46 -18.19 3.89 6.93
C GLU A 46 -17.54 2.62 7.54
N LEU A 47 -16.39 2.19 7.04
CA LEU A 47 -15.64 1.08 7.64
C LEU A 47 -15.09 1.44 9.03
N GLN A 48 -14.59 2.67 9.20
CA GLN A 48 -14.14 3.15 10.51
C GLN A 48 -15.29 3.19 11.52
N LYS A 49 -16.48 3.67 11.13
CA LYS A 49 -17.69 3.62 11.95
C LYS A 49 -18.07 2.20 12.30
N LEU A 50 -18.02 1.28 11.33
CA LEU A 50 -18.37 -0.11 11.52
C LEU A 50 -17.47 -0.76 12.59
N TYR A 51 -16.16 -0.77 12.38
CA TYR A 51 -15.25 -1.45 13.31
C TYR A 51 -15.04 -0.69 14.63
N SER A 52 -15.44 0.59 14.73
CA SER A 52 -15.46 1.28 16.04
C SER A 52 -16.44 0.66 17.04
N GLY A 53 -17.40 -0.11 16.54
CA GLY A 53 -18.40 -0.77 17.36
C GLY A 53 -19.38 0.18 18.05
N ILE A 54 -19.52 1.41 17.54
CA ILE A 54 -20.52 2.38 18.03
C ILE A 54 -21.91 1.81 17.85
N ASP A 55 -22.19 1.20 16.71
CA ASP A 55 -23.43 0.49 16.44
C ASP A 55 -23.24 -1.02 16.62
N LYS A 56 -23.60 -1.48 17.82
CA LYS A 56 -23.48 -2.91 18.19
C LYS A 56 -24.40 -3.83 17.38
N ASN A 57 -25.44 -3.30 16.73
CA ASN A 57 -26.30 -4.09 15.86
C ASN A 57 -25.57 -4.46 14.57
N LYS A 58 -24.79 -3.52 14.03
CA LYS A 58 -23.95 -3.75 12.85
C LYS A 58 -22.75 -4.61 13.18
N PHE A 59 -21.99 -4.24 14.22
CA PHE A 59 -20.78 -4.93 14.61
C PHE A 59 -20.57 -4.89 16.13
N ASN A 60 -20.48 -6.08 16.75
CA ASN A 60 -20.21 -6.22 18.16
C ASN A 60 -18.84 -6.87 18.39
N HIS A 61 -17.88 -6.11 18.92
CA HIS A 61 -16.53 -6.55 19.22
C HIS A 61 -16.42 -7.79 20.13
N GLU A 62 -17.44 -8.09 20.92
CA GLU A 62 -17.42 -9.21 21.85
C GLU A 62 -17.67 -10.55 21.17
N LYS A 63 -18.32 -10.53 20.01
CA LYS A 63 -18.73 -11.77 19.33
C LYS A 63 -18.44 -11.80 17.83
N ASP A 64 -18.36 -10.65 17.17
CA ASP A 64 -18.25 -10.57 15.71
C ASP A 64 -16.80 -10.44 15.26
N TYR A 65 -16.50 -10.90 14.06
CA TYR A 65 -15.18 -10.84 13.44
C TYR A 65 -15.21 -9.93 12.21
N PHE A 66 -14.19 -9.10 12.07
CA PHE A 66 -14.02 -8.18 10.94
C PHE A 66 -12.69 -8.48 10.27
N LEU A 67 -12.72 -8.70 8.96
CA LEU A 67 -11.52 -8.88 8.12
C LEU A 67 -11.60 -7.94 6.92
N CYS A 68 -10.56 -7.15 6.71
CA CYS A 68 -10.42 -6.30 5.53
C CYS A 68 -9.11 -6.62 4.82
N LEU A 69 -9.20 -7.04 3.57
CA LEU A 69 -8.08 -7.31 2.68
C LEU A 69 -7.97 -6.16 1.68
N THR A 70 -6.76 -5.69 1.42
CA THR A 70 -6.52 -4.66 0.39
C THR A 70 -5.11 -4.71 -0.13
N HIS A 71 -4.94 -4.38 -1.41
CA HIS A 71 -3.65 -4.09 -2.03
C HIS A 71 -3.36 -2.58 -2.12
N ASN A 72 -4.35 -1.74 -1.78
CA ASN A 72 -4.24 -0.28 -1.87
C ASN A 72 -3.62 0.30 -0.60
N VAL A 73 -2.37 0.79 -0.71
CA VAL A 73 -1.63 1.37 0.43
C VAL A 73 -2.32 2.61 0.99
N HIS A 74 -2.89 3.48 0.15
CA HIS A 74 -3.61 4.67 0.61
C HIS A 74 -4.83 4.28 1.47
N PHE A 75 -5.61 3.32 1.01
CA PHE A 75 -6.74 2.79 1.77
C PHE A 75 -6.28 2.17 3.09
N TYR A 76 -5.25 1.31 3.06
CA TYR A 76 -4.68 0.69 4.26
C TYR A 76 -4.27 1.71 5.31
N LEU A 77 -3.56 2.77 4.91
CA LEU A 77 -3.09 3.82 5.82
C LEU A 77 -4.25 4.60 6.48
N ASN A 78 -5.35 4.80 5.76
CA ASN A 78 -6.46 5.62 6.22
C ASN A 78 -7.56 4.83 6.94
N VAL A 79 -7.76 3.55 6.62
CA VAL A 79 -8.82 2.75 7.24
C VAL A 79 -8.43 2.19 8.60
N GLN A 80 -7.14 1.98 8.85
CA GLN A 80 -6.67 1.38 10.10
C GLN A 80 -6.74 2.33 11.30
N PRO A 81 -6.83 1.84 12.53
CA PRO A 81 -6.67 2.65 13.74
C PRO A 81 -5.27 3.29 13.78
N HIS A 82 -5.18 4.52 14.25
CA HIS A 82 -3.89 5.18 14.43
C HIS A 82 -2.97 4.39 15.36
N GLY A 83 -1.68 4.22 14.96
CA GLY A 83 -0.70 3.40 15.66
C GLY A 83 -0.45 3.79 17.11
N ASN A 84 -0.54 5.10 17.41
CA ASN A 84 -0.31 5.65 18.74
C ASN A 84 -1.55 5.62 19.65
N HIS A 85 -2.71 5.21 19.12
CA HIS A 85 -3.91 5.11 19.93
C HIS A 85 -3.83 3.89 20.83
N LYS A 86 -3.73 4.13 22.15
CA LYS A 86 -3.75 3.06 23.16
C LYS A 86 -5.18 2.82 23.64
N ASP A 87 -5.55 1.56 23.75
CA ASP A 87 -6.81 1.18 24.36
C ASP A 87 -6.79 1.37 25.90
N SER A 88 -7.90 1.08 26.57
CA SER A 88 -8.02 1.18 28.04
C SER A 88 -7.01 0.31 28.81
N LYS A 89 -6.39 -0.67 28.16
CA LYS A 89 -5.34 -1.54 28.71
C LYS A 89 -3.92 -1.10 28.30
N GLY A 90 -3.79 0.06 27.66
CA GLY A 90 -2.51 0.59 27.20
C GLY A 90 -1.94 -0.09 25.97
N ARG A 91 -2.69 -0.95 25.27
CA ARG A 91 -2.25 -1.71 24.11
C ARG A 91 -2.43 -0.90 22.82
N THR A 92 -1.45 -0.96 21.96
CA THR A 92 -1.52 -0.42 20.58
C THR A 92 -2.23 -1.38 19.63
N LYS A 93 -2.44 -0.97 18.39
CA LYS A 93 -2.99 -1.87 17.35
C LYS A 93 -2.12 -3.11 17.12
N TYR A 94 -0.81 -3.01 17.29
CA TYR A 94 0.14 -4.11 17.07
C TYR A 94 0.08 -5.18 18.17
N ASP A 95 -0.22 -4.79 19.39
CA ASP A 95 -0.33 -5.71 20.53
C ASP A 95 -1.53 -6.66 20.44
N LYS A 96 -2.44 -6.39 19.51
CA LYS A 96 -3.65 -7.20 19.27
C LYS A 96 -3.46 -8.29 18.23
N SER A 97 -2.30 -8.36 17.57
CA SER A 97 -1.99 -9.33 16.52
C SER A 97 -3.02 -9.37 15.37
N ASN A 98 -3.57 -8.20 15.00
CA ASN A 98 -4.67 -8.08 14.04
C ASN A 98 -4.21 -7.58 12.65
N PHE A 99 -2.94 -7.23 12.51
CA PHE A 99 -2.41 -6.68 11.27
C PHE A 99 -1.44 -7.65 10.63
N PHE A 100 -1.71 -7.98 9.37
CA PHE A 100 -0.91 -8.94 8.61
C PHE A 100 -0.58 -8.35 7.25
N ARG A 101 0.59 -8.71 6.73
CA ARG A 101 0.97 -8.54 5.33
C ARG A 101 1.01 -9.91 4.66
N ILE A 102 0.53 -9.99 3.42
CA ILE A 102 0.61 -11.22 2.63
C ILE A 102 1.88 -11.13 1.78
N GLU A 103 2.88 -11.91 2.14
CA GLU A 103 4.16 -12.03 1.44
C GLU A 103 4.39 -13.48 1.03
N ASN A 104 4.80 -13.71 -0.23
CA ASN A 104 5.09 -15.05 -0.73
C ASN A 104 3.99 -16.10 -0.40
N LYS A 105 2.72 -15.69 -0.56
CA LYS A 105 1.52 -16.50 -0.26
C LYS A 105 1.37 -16.90 1.21
N LYS A 106 2.04 -16.19 2.13
CA LYS A 106 1.96 -16.42 3.58
C LYS A 106 1.51 -15.16 4.30
N PHE A 107 0.79 -15.33 5.41
CA PHE A 107 0.48 -14.24 6.32
C PHE A 107 1.67 -13.95 7.23
N ARG A 108 2.19 -12.74 7.17
CA ARG A 108 3.22 -12.23 8.08
C ARG A 108 2.59 -11.23 9.04
N LEU A 109 2.66 -11.52 10.34
CA LEU A 109 2.18 -10.61 11.37
C LEU A 109 3.06 -9.36 11.43
N ILE A 110 2.44 -8.18 11.40
CA ILE A 110 3.08 -6.89 11.65
C ILE A 110 3.10 -6.67 13.16
N LYS A 111 4.28 -6.72 13.77
CA LYS A 111 4.45 -6.71 15.23
C LYS A 111 4.68 -5.32 15.83
N ASN A 112 5.10 -4.38 15.03
CA ASN A 112 5.45 -3.05 15.49
C ASN A 112 5.40 -2.03 14.35
N GLU A 113 5.53 -0.76 14.70
CA GLU A 113 5.48 0.36 13.78
C GLU A 113 6.60 0.35 12.72
N LYS A 114 7.75 -0.28 13.00
CA LYS A 114 8.87 -0.33 12.05
C LYS A 114 8.62 -1.32 10.91
N GLU A 115 7.81 -2.33 11.18
CA GLU A 115 7.41 -3.34 10.19
C GLU A 115 6.20 -2.89 9.35
N ASP A 116 5.47 -1.87 9.83
CA ASP A 116 4.28 -1.36 9.17
C ASP A 116 4.61 -0.38 8.03
N ILE A 117 3.69 -0.25 7.08
CA ILE A 117 3.75 0.76 6.03
C ILE A 117 3.31 2.09 6.65
N LYS A 118 4.20 3.10 6.64
CA LYS A 118 3.91 4.40 7.24
C LYS A 118 3.41 5.44 6.25
N THR A 119 3.82 5.31 5.02
CA THR A 119 3.53 6.27 3.94
C THR A 119 3.34 5.54 2.61
N ASN A 120 2.64 6.17 1.67
CA ASN A 120 2.56 5.67 0.30
C ASN A 120 3.95 5.49 -0.32
N TYR A 121 4.89 6.39 -0.01
CA TYR A 121 6.26 6.31 -0.48
C TYR A 121 6.99 5.07 0.04
N ALA A 122 6.88 4.76 1.34
CA ALA A 122 7.42 3.53 1.90
C ALA A 122 6.79 2.27 1.26
N GLY A 123 5.50 2.35 0.91
CA GLY A 123 4.81 1.29 0.17
C GLY A 123 5.43 1.01 -1.20
N LEU A 124 5.84 2.04 -1.95
CA LEU A 124 6.52 1.88 -3.25
C LEU A 124 7.84 1.12 -3.12
N TRP A 125 8.62 1.35 -2.06
CA TRP A 125 9.86 0.63 -1.82
C TRP A 125 9.66 -0.84 -1.46
N ILE A 126 8.60 -1.14 -0.71
CA ILE A 126 8.21 -2.53 -0.40
C ILE A 126 7.76 -3.25 -1.68
N GLU A 127 6.89 -2.60 -2.47
CA GLU A 127 6.47 -3.10 -3.78
C GLU A 127 7.68 -3.40 -4.68
N LEU A 128 8.61 -2.47 -4.78
CA LEU A 128 9.83 -2.64 -5.57
C LEU A 128 10.65 -3.87 -5.12
N SER A 129 10.85 -4.04 -3.81
CA SER A 129 11.57 -5.20 -3.26
C SER A 129 10.91 -6.53 -3.66
N GLU A 130 9.57 -6.63 -3.53
CA GLU A 130 8.81 -7.80 -3.93
C GLU A 130 8.86 -8.08 -5.45
N LEU A 131 8.81 -7.03 -6.26
CA LEU A 131 8.92 -7.14 -7.72
C LEU A 131 10.29 -7.67 -8.14
N CYS A 132 11.37 -7.24 -7.46
CA CYS A 132 12.73 -7.75 -7.67
C CYS A 132 12.82 -9.24 -7.32
N GLU A 133 12.26 -9.67 -6.19
CA GLU A 133 12.22 -11.08 -5.80
C GLU A 133 11.46 -11.96 -6.81
N ARG A 134 10.42 -11.41 -7.42
CA ARG A 134 9.60 -12.12 -8.43
C ARG A 134 10.13 -12.00 -9.87
N ASN A 135 11.22 -11.28 -10.09
CA ASN A 135 11.82 -11.04 -11.41
C ASN A 135 10.88 -10.41 -12.44
N LEU A 136 10.04 -9.45 -12.01
CA LEU A 136 9.05 -8.78 -12.86
C LEU A 136 9.62 -7.46 -13.42
N ARG A 137 10.51 -7.54 -14.42
CA ARG A 137 11.34 -6.44 -14.94
C ARG A 137 10.57 -5.15 -15.26
N TYR A 138 9.48 -5.22 -16.02
CA TYR A 138 8.71 -4.04 -16.41
C TYR A 138 8.07 -3.34 -15.20
N ALA A 139 7.53 -4.13 -14.27
CA ALA A 139 6.97 -3.61 -13.04
C ALA A 139 8.06 -2.99 -12.15
N ILE A 140 9.28 -3.55 -12.13
CA ILE A 140 10.43 -3.00 -11.43
C ILE A 140 10.74 -1.59 -11.92
N LEU A 141 10.89 -1.40 -13.25
CA LEU A 141 11.21 -0.10 -13.84
C LEU A 141 10.13 0.95 -13.53
N ASN A 142 8.86 0.58 -13.67
CA ASN A 142 7.76 1.47 -13.34
C ASN A 142 7.75 1.87 -11.85
N SER A 143 8.01 0.92 -10.96
CA SER A 143 8.07 1.19 -9.51
C SER A 143 9.27 2.08 -9.16
N MET A 144 10.47 1.82 -9.74
CA MET A 144 11.65 2.67 -9.58
C MET A 144 11.38 4.11 -10.03
N ARG A 145 10.76 4.28 -11.19
CA ARG A 145 10.38 5.58 -11.71
C ARG A 145 9.44 6.33 -10.75
N ARG A 146 8.37 5.69 -10.28
CA ARG A 146 7.44 6.30 -9.32
C ARG A 146 8.14 6.74 -8.03
N ILE A 147 9.13 5.98 -7.57
CA ILE A 147 9.96 6.35 -6.42
C ILE A 147 10.78 7.61 -6.74
N ILE A 148 11.46 7.65 -7.88
CA ILE A 148 12.26 8.82 -8.30
C ILE A 148 11.37 10.06 -8.41
N GLU A 149 10.26 9.98 -9.15
CA GLU A 149 9.34 11.09 -9.32
C GLU A 149 8.82 11.64 -7.99
N THR A 150 8.48 10.73 -7.07
CA THR A 150 8.00 11.13 -5.74
C THR A 150 9.12 11.77 -4.92
N PHE A 151 10.32 11.19 -4.96
CA PHE A 151 11.50 11.68 -4.24
C PHE A 151 11.92 13.07 -4.73
N VAL A 152 12.04 13.24 -6.04
CA VAL A 152 12.45 14.51 -6.68
C VAL A 152 11.44 15.62 -6.38
N LYS A 153 10.14 15.33 -6.52
CA LYS A 153 9.06 16.28 -6.19
C LYS A 153 9.07 16.67 -4.72
N PHE A 154 9.20 15.70 -3.82
CA PHE A 154 9.18 15.94 -2.38
C PHE A 154 10.37 16.79 -1.91
N ASN A 155 11.55 16.56 -2.51
CA ASN A 155 12.77 17.31 -2.18
C ASN A 155 12.94 18.60 -3.02
N ASN A 156 11.97 18.94 -3.87
CA ASN A 156 12.01 20.09 -4.78
C ASN A 156 13.28 20.11 -5.64
N LEU A 157 13.68 18.93 -6.14
CA LEU A 157 14.82 18.76 -7.05
C LEU A 157 14.36 18.84 -8.51
N ASN A 158 15.29 19.19 -9.40
CA ASN A 158 15.08 19.07 -10.84
C ASN A 158 15.36 17.62 -11.28
N THR A 159 14.47 17.04 -12.08
CA THR A 159 14.59 15.64 -12.53
C THR A 159 15.79 15.43 -13.46
N ASP A 160 16.05 16.39 -14.36
CA ASP A 160 17.19 16.31 -15.29
C ASP A 160 18.52 16.40 -14.52
N ASP A 161 18.60 17.29 -13.55
CA ASP A 161 19.78 17.42 -12.67
C ASP A 161 19.98 16.14 -11.86
N PHE A 162 18.90 15.51 -11.39
CA PHE A 162 18.97 14.26 -10.64
C PHE A 162 19.50 13.11 -11.49
N TYR A 163 19.15 13.06 -12.77
CA TYR A 163 19.72 12.09 -13.72
C TYR A 163 21.14 12.42 -14.18
N ARG A 164 21.68 13.59 -13.80
CA ARG A 164 23.05 14.05 -14.12
C ARG A 164 23.44 13.90 -15.60
N GLU A 165 22.50 14.14 -16.50
CA GLU A 165 22.67 13.93 -17.95
C GLU A 165 23.08 12.49 -18.33
N ASN A 166 23.03 11.54 -17.39
CA ASN A 166 23.38 10.16 -17.62
C ASN A 166 22.35 9.49 -18.54
N ALA A 167 22.81 9.13 -19.74
CA ALA A 167 21.94 8.53 -20.75
C ALA A 167 21.31 7.21 -20.30
N ILE A 168 21.98 6.45 -19.41
CA ILE A 168 21.45 5.20 -18.86
C ILE A 168 20.27 5.48 -17.93
N TYR A 169 20.39 6.46 -17.03
CA TYR A 169 19.32 6.83 -16.11
C TYR A 169 18.11 7.36 -16.86
N LYS A 170 18.34 8.26 -17.83
CA LYS A 170 17.28 8.77 -18.70
C LYS A 170 16.62 7.64 -19.48
N LYS A 171 17.40 6.76 -20.09
CA LYS A 171 16.87 5.61 -20.84
C LYS A 171 16.00 4.68 -19.97
N LEU A 172 16.44 4.35 -18.75
CA LEU A 172 15.75 3.38 -17.90
C LEU A 172 14.55 3.99 -17.15
N PHE A 173 14.67 5.25 -16.73
CA PHE A 173 13.70 5.83 -15.79
C PHE A 173 12.84 6.94 -16.39
N ASP A 174 13.23 7.55 -17.51
CA ASP A 174 12.49 8.65 -18.14
C ASP A 174 11.78 8.25 -19.44
N VAL A 175 12.20 7.17 -20.08
CA VAL A 175 11.62 6.77 -21.37
C VAL A 175 10.18 6.31 -21.20
N GLY A 176 9.29 7.15 -21.73
CA GLY A 176 8.00 6.73 -22.22
C GLY A 176 6.95 6.39 -21.19
N SER A 177 6.56 7.39 -20.38
CA SER A 177 5.35 7.27 -19.55
C SER A 177 4.06 7.16 -20.35
N HIS A 178 4.11 7.21 -21.66
CA HIS A 178 2.92 7.34 -22.50
C HIS A 178 2.50 6.07 -23.23
N SER A 179 3.33 5.03 -23.27
CA SER A 179 2.86 3.73 -23.75
C SER A 179 3.74 2.60 -23.25
N ILE A 180 3.20 1.81 -22.33
CA ILE A 180 3.70 0.47 -22.01
C ILE A 180 3.76 -0.38 -23.30
N ASP A 181 2.97 -0.03 -24.29
CA ASP A 181 2.84 -0.72 -25.58
C ASP A 181 4.04 -0.46 -26.51
N ASP A 182 4.82 0.63 -26.34
CA ASP A 182 5.99 0.94 -27.17
C ASP A 182 7.31 0.35 -26.64
N LEU A 183 7.31 -0.27 -25.46
CA LEU A 183 8.45 -1.00 -24.94
C LEU A 183 8.49 -2.40 -25.58
N THR A 184 8.99 -2.48 -26.79
CA THR A 184 9.28 -3.78 -27.42
C THR A 184 10.27 -4.56 -26.54
N HIS A 185 10.09 -5.85 -26.43
CA HIS A 185 10.86 -6.79 -25.57
C HIS A 185 12.40 -6.74 -25.77
N GLU A 186 12.88 -6.04 -26.79
CA GLU A 186 14.29 -6.00 -27.18
C GLU A 186 15.08 -4.84 -26.56
N GLN A 187 14.46 -3.90 -25.84
CA GLN A 187 15.13 -2.67 -25.42
C GLN A 187 15.83 -2.73 -24.05
N PHE A 188 15.52 -3.70 -23.22
CA PHE A 188 16.08 -3.81 -21.86
C PHE A 188 16.63 -5.21 -21.60
N THR A 189 17.94 -5.31 -21.44
CA THR A 189 18.65 -6.57 -21.18
C THR A 189 18.99 -6.75 -19.70
N GLU A 190 18.90 -5.68 -18.91
CA GLU A 190 19.33 -5.62 -17.52
C GLU A 190 18.53 -6.61 -16.65
N THR A 191 19.23 -7.33 -15.80
CA THR A 191 18.66 -8.19 -14.76
C THR A 191 18.13 -7.34 -13.59
N PRO A 192 17.25 -7.86 -12.72
CA PRO A 192 16.82 -7.15 -11.52
C PRO A 192 17.97 -6.72 -10.61
N ALA A 193 19.05 -7.51 -10.54
CA ALA A 193 20.25 -7.16 -9.78
C ALA A 193 20.99 -5.96 -10.37
N GLU A 194 21.13 -5.91 -11.70
CA GLU A 194 21.72 -4.76 -12.41
C GLU A 194 20.84 -3.52 -12.28
N LEU A 195 19.53 -3.66 -12.43
CA LEU A 195 18.59 -2.55 -12.22
C LEU A 195 18.68 -1.99 -10.81
N LYS A 196 18.77 -2.86 -9.80
CA LYS A 196 18.99 -2.46 -8.41
C LYS A 196 20.27 -1.68 -8.23
N LEU A 197 21.37 -2.15 -8.82
CA LEU A 197 22.66 -1.48 -8.75
C LEU A 197 22.63 -0.10 -9.41
N ILE A 198 22.07 0.00 -10.61
CA ILE A 198 21.91 1.27 -11.33
C ILE A 198 21.05 2.25 -10.52
N PHE A 199 19.96 1.77 -9.93
CA PHE A 199 19.07 2.55 -9.11
C PHE A 199 19.74 3.02 -7.80
N SER A 200 20.54 2.17 -7.15
CA SER A 200 21.35 2.54 -5.98
C SER A 200 22.38 3.62 -6.31
N ASN A 201 23.10 3.44 -7.43
CA ASN A 201 24.12 4.39 -7.87
C ASN A 201 23.51 5.77 -8.15
N LEU A 202 22.30 5.85 -8.72
CA LEU A 202 21.61 7.11 -8.93
C LEU A 202 21.41 7.91 -7.63
N PHE A 203 21.02 7.25 -6.55
CA PHE A 203 20.89 7.91 -5.24
C PHE A 203 22.24 8.26 -4.62
N GLU A 204 23.23 7.38 -4.71
CA GLU A 204 24.58 7.58 -4.18
C GLU A 204 25.28 8.75 -4.86
N GLU A 205 25.28 8.82 -6.20
CA GLU A 205 25.89 9.90 -6.99
C GLU A 205 25.28 11.26 -6.68
N ASN A 206 24.02 11.31 -6.24
CA ASN A 206 23.33 12.53 -5.81
C ASN A 206 23.46 12.81 -4.32
N GLY A 207 24.23 12.02 -3.55
CA GLY A 207 24.45 12.22 -2.12
C GLY A 207 23.30 11.71 -1.24
N PHE A 208 22.44 10.83 -1.76
CA PHE A 208 21.30 10.27 -1.05
C PHE A 208 21.43 8.77 -0.76
N GLU A 209 22.65 8.28 -0.59
CA GLU A 209 22.93 6.86 -0.28
C GLU A 209 22.19 6.37 0.97
N ASP A 210 22.19 7.17 2.02
CA ASP A 210 21.51 6.83 3.28
C ASP A 210 19.99 6.72 3.10
N HIS A 211 19.40 7.54 2.22
CA HIS A 211 17.99 7.42 1.87
C HIS A 211 17.70 6.07 1.25
N PHE A 212 18.48 5.66 0.25
CA PHE A 212 18.35 4.35 -0.39
C PHE A 212 18.46 3.21 0.63
N LYS A 213 19.52 3.21 1.48
CA LYS A 213 19.75 2.19 2.50
C LYS A 213 18.62 2.07 3.52
N ASN A 214 18.01 3.20 3.90
CA ASN A 214 16.92 3.22 4.88
C ASN A 214 15.61 2.64 4.33
N TYR A 215 15.37 2.75 3.04
CA TYR A 215 14.13 2.29 2.42
C TYR A 215 14.23 0.93 1.75
N TRP A 216 15.41 0.57 1.24
CA TRP A 216 15.63 -0.74 0.64
C TRP A 216 15.70 -1.82 1.73
N LYS A 217 14.79 -2.77 1.71
CA LYS A 217 14.72 -3.88 2.69
C LYS A 217 15.04 -5.21 2.04
#